data_396069693c3b93cea7781bb828968281
#
_entry.id   396069693c3b93cea7781bb828968281
#
_cell.length_a   1.000
_cell.length_b   1.000
_cell.length_c   1.000
_cell.angle_alpha   90.00
_cell.angle_beta   90.00
_cell.angle_gamma   90.00
#
_symmetry.space_group_name_H-M   'P 1'
#
loop_
_entity.id
_entity.type
_entity.pdbx_description
1 polymer ?
#
loop_
_entity_poly.entity_id
_entity_poly.type
_entity_poly.pdbx_seq_one_letter_code
_entity_poly.pdbx_strand_id
1 'polypeptide(L)'
;MKDLIIINNEKIFKENNNFYCDNAALKFLPEGLNYYYQVKYIVRSSNKKKEQKIDLENIKASSNIIKFIYFVFKTFKIPNATYLLISITPYTFFSFLFLFLFRKKRIFVYLFSSGHEEYKHILGNWSVWIFDLMYRIITSNSKVLVCHERLYNKKKSHLVHVSRLDEEWLQDHKEVLLDKIRLLYVGRISAEKGIFNFIKMFDEIKTKFEFSIVGNLKKNKISNNNINLINYVSDTRKLINIYDRNNITILPSYTEGSPNVVNESLSRKRPVIIFEDIDYIIKDKKGIFVSKRDPKSFSETAKNIIDNYGDIQKEMEKNVLPTKKNMIKQISDIIESEVFN
;
A
#
# COMPACT_ATOMS: atom_id res chain seq x y z
N MET A 1 -7.67 18.88 -21.17
CA MET A 1 -7.66 18.14 -19.90
C MET A 1 -7.70 19.12 -18.74
N LYS A 2 -8.33 18.76 -17.62
CA LYS A 2 -8.39 19.58 -16.41
C LYS A 2 -7.07 19.46 -15.64
N ASP A 3 -6.64 20.54 -14.97
CA ASP A 3 -5.40 20.53 -14.17
C ASP A 3 -5.59 19.91 -12.79
N LEU A 4 -4.76 18.93 -12.45
CA LEU A 4 -4.68 18.32 -11.13
C LEU A 4 -3.29 18.54 -10.54
N ILE A 5 -3.23 19.24 -9.42
CA ILE A 5 -1.99 19.50 -8.68
C ILE A 5 -1.89 18.47 -7.55
N ILE A 6 -0.95 17.55 -7.66
CA ILE A 6 -0.70 16.55 -6.60
C ILE A 6 0.44 17.05 -5.74
N ILE A 7 0.20 17.15 -4.42
CA ILE A 7 1.17 17.62 -3.43
C ILE A 7 1.49 16.48 -2.47
N ASN A 8 2.77 16.09 -2.41
CA ASN A 8 3.21 14.95 -1.61
C ASN A 8 4.51 15.27 -0.85
N ASN A 9 4.60 14.84 0.41
CA ASN A 9 5.79 15.01 1.26
C ASN A 9 6.91 14.01 0.96
N GLU A 10 6.66 12.99 0.17
CA GLU A 10 7.65 11.96 -0.15
C GLU A 10 8.84 12.51 -0.93
N LYS A 11 9.99 11.84 -0.81
CA LYS A 11 11.25 12.29 -1.40
C LYS A 11 11.53 11.55 -2.70
N ILE A 12 11.83 12.31 -3.76
CA ILE A 12 12.28 11.78 -5.05
C ILE A 12 13.70 12.24 -5.35
N PHE A 13 14.43 11.46 -6.15
CA PHE A 13 15.78 11.76 -6.60
C PHE A 13 15.72 12.29 -8.05
N LYS A 14 16.54 13.31 -8.34
CA LYS A 14 16.66 13.88 -9.70
C LYS A 14 18.02 13.55 -10.28
N GLU A 15 18.05 12.98 -11.49
CA GLU A 15 19.25 12.72 -12.27
C GLU A 15 18.96 13.01 -13.76
N ASN A 16 19.79 13.83 -14.40
CA ASN A 16 19.71 14.15 -15.84
C ASN A 16 18.28 14.50 -16.34
N ASN A 17 17.59 15.39 -15.62
CA ASN A 17 16.19 15.77 -15.87
C ASN A 17 15.13 14.67 -15.64
N ASN A 18 15.50 13.46 -15.30
CA ASN A 18 14.58 12.42 -14.88
C ASN A 18 14.40 12.42 -13.35
N PHE A 19 13.26 11.91 -12.90
CA PHE A 19 12.94 11.78 -11.50
C PHE A 19 12.72 10.31 -11.14
N TYR A 20 13.19 9.90 -9.96
CA TYR A 20 13.18 8.52 -9.48
C TYR A 20 12.63 8.43 -8.06
N CYS A 21 11.92 7.35 -7.76
CA CYS A 21 11.39 7.02 -6.43
C CYS A 21 11.66 5.56 -6.06
N ASP A 22 11.47 5.20 -4.78
CA ASP A 22 11.52 3.81 -4.32
C ASP A 22 10.12 3.28 -3.99
N ASN A 23 9.16 4.17 -3.77
CA ASN A 23 7.80 3.79 -3.43
C ASN A 23 6.94 3.74 -4.69
N ALA A 24 6.48 2.55 -5.05
CA ALA A 24 5.63 2.36 -6.22
C ALA A 24 4.36 3.25 -6.22
N ALA A 25 3.79 3.57 -5.04
CA ALA A 25 2.63 4.46 -4.95
C ALA A 25 2.94 5.90 -5.41
N LEU A 26 4.19 6.36 -5.24
CA LEU A 26 4.64 7.67 -5.73
C LEU A 26 4.72 7.74 -7.25
N LYS A 27 4.84 6.60 -7.88
CA LYS A 27 4.88 6.45 -9.33
C LYS A 27 3.48 6.26 -9.89
N PHE A 28 2.82 5.17 -9.53
CA PHE A 28 1.61 4.77 -10.24
C PHE A 28 0.39 5.66 -10.00
N LEU A 29 0.28 6.33 -8.83
CA LEU A 29 -0.85 7.22 -8.54
C LEU A 29 -0.84 8.47 -9.42
N PRO A 30 0.24 9.29 -9.45
CA PRO A 30 0.27 10.47 -10.31
C PRO A 30 0.32 10.11 -11.81
N GLU A 31 1.03 9.05 -12.21
CA GLU A 31 1.04 8.59 -13.61
C GLU A 31 -0.34 8.11 -14.08
N GLY A 32 -1.04 7.33 -13.24
CA GLY A 32 -2.39 6.86 -13.55
C GLY A 32 -3.41 8.01 -13.63
N LEU A 33 -3.32 8.98 -12.72
CA LEU A 33 -4.19 10.17 -12.78
C LEU A 33 -3.85 11.08 -13.96
N ASN A 34 -2.63 11.03 -14.49
CA ASN A 34 -2.24 11.79 -15.70
C ASN A 34 -2.97 11.31 -16.95
N TYR A 35 -3.58 10.12 -16.92
CA TYR A 35 -4.49 9.68 -17.98
C TYR A 35 -5.79 10.48 -18.05
N TYR A 36 -6.28 10.96 -16.90
CA TYR A 36 -7.54 11.70 -16.78
C TYR A 36 -7.34 13.23 -16.70
N TYR A 37 -6.19 13.67 -16.16
CA TYR A 37 -5.88 15.08 -15.86
C TYR A 37 -4.53 15.48 -16.43
N GLN A 38 -4.31 16.79 -16.60
CA GLN A 38 -2.96 17.32 -16.73
C GLN A 38 -2.32 17.41 -15.33
N VAL A 39 -1.54 16.39 -14.95
CA VAL A 39 -0.96 16.30 -13.62
C VAL A 39 0.27 17.20 -13.47
N LYS A 40 0.29 18.00 -12.40
CA LYS A 40 1.48 18.70 -11.92
C LYS A 40 1.84 18.16 -10.54
N TYR A 41 3.02 17.59 -10.39
CA TYR A 41 3.44 16.88 -9.21
C TYR A 41 4.46 17.68 -8.40
N ILE A 42 4.10 18.07 -7.16
CA ILE A 42 4.94 18.82 -6.23
C ILE A 42 5.36 17.89 -5.10
N VAL A 43 6.68 17.66 -4.97
CA VAL A 43 7.25 16.68 -4.05
C VAL A 43 8.52 17.18 -3.39
N ARG A 44 9.04 16.44 -2.41
CA ARG A 44 10.36 16.74 -1.83
C ARG A 44 11.48 16.14 -2.67
N SER A 45 12.64 16.78 -2.64
CA SER A 45 13.86 16.23 -3.22
C SER A 45 14.69 15.43 -2.22
N SER A 46 15.45 14.45 -2.72
CA SER A 46 16.42 13.64 -1.99
C SER A 46 17.76 13.63 -2.72
N ASN A 47 18.85 13.56 -1.99
CA ASN A 47 20.19 13.34 -2.55
C ASN A 47 20.52 11.84 -2.67
N LYS A 48 19.70 10.95 -2.09
CA LYS A 48 19.90 9.50 -2.19
C LYS A 48 19.36 9.01 -3.52
N LYS A 49 20.17 8.26 -4.26
CA LYS A 49 19.79 7.62 -5.51
C LYS A 49 18.61 6.69 -5.29
N LYS A 50 17.72 6.62 -6.27
CA LYS A 50 16.48 5.81 -6.30
C LYS A 50 16.36 5.12 -7.64
N GLU A 51 15.57 4.04 -7.71
CA GLU A 51 15.64 3.13 -8.84
C GLU A 51 14.50 3.29 -9.84
N GLN A 52 13.28 3.61 -9.37
CA GLN A 52 12.10 3.62 -10.25
C GLN A 52 11.90 4.99 -10.87
N LYS A 53 12.05 5.09 -12.20
CA LYS A 53 11.78 6.32 -12.95
C LYS A 53 10.29 6.68 -12.89
N ILE A 54 9.98 7.96 -12.70
CA ILE A 54 8.63 8.52 -12.74
C ILE A 54 8.42 9.14 -14.13
N ASP A 55 7.40 8.66 -14.86
CA ASP A 55 7.07 9.14 -16.20
C ASP A 55 6.00 10.23 -16.15
N LEU A 56 6.43 11.42 -15.71
CA LEU A 56 5.64 12.64 -15.70
C LEU A 56 6.50 13.82 -16.16
N GLU A 57 5.94 14.68 -17.01
CA GLU A 57 6.64 15.86 -17.50
C GLU A 57 6.73 16.99 -16.47
N ASN A 58 5.66 17.19 -15.71
CA ASN A 58 5.51 18.35 -14.82
C ASN A 58 5.77 18.01 -13.35
N ILE A 59 7.04 17.79 -13.00
CA ILE A 59 7.47 17.53 -11.62
C ILE A 59 8.26 18.72 -11.07
N LYS A 60 7.91 19.19 -9.87
CA LYS A 60 8.67 20.17 -9.09
C LYS A 60 9.08 19.57 -7.76
N ALA A 61 10.38 19.52 -7.48
CA ALA A 61 10.91 18.94 -6.27
C ALA A 61 11.77 19.93 -5.47
N SER A 62 11.58 19.97 -4.15
CA SER A 62 12.40 20.77 -3.24
C SER A 62 12.46 20.15 -1.85
N SER A 63 13.64 20.14 -1.22
CA SER A 63 13.81 19.82 0.19
C SER A 63 13.53 21.03 1.10
N ASN A 64 13.64 22.25 0.58
CA ASN A 64 13.36 23.50 1.30
C ASN A 64 11.87 23.78 1.30
N ILE A 65 11.27 23.96 2.49
CA ILE A 65 9.83 24.18 2.65
C ILE A 65 9.35 25.48 2.02
N ILE A 66 10.13 26.56 2.08
CA ILE A 66 9.77 27.87 1.49
C ILE A 66 9.67 27.71 -0.04
N LYS A 67 10.67 27.08 -0.65
CA LYS A 67 10.67 26.79 -2.09
C LYS A 67 9.54 25.83 -2.47
N PHE A 68 9.22 24.88 -1.61
CA PHE A 68 8.09 23.95 -1.80
C PHE A 68 6.76 24.73 -1.86
N ILE A 69 6.48 25.60 -0.89
CA ILE A 69 5.28 26.46 -0.84
C ILE A 69 5.28 27.43 -2.03
N TYR A 70 6.42 27.96 -2.44
CA TYR A 70 6.50 28.78 -3.65
C TYR A 70 6.08 28.03 -4.92
N PHE A 71 6.38 26.73 -5.03
CA PHE A 71 5.86 25.92 -6.13
C PHE A 71 4.33 25.78 -6.09
N VAL A 72 3.75 25.63 -4.88
CA VAL A 72 2.30 25.63 -4.70
C VAL A 72 1.71 26.99 -5.10
N PHE A 73 2.31 28.09 -4.67
CA PHE A 73 1.88 29.44 -5.05
C PHE A 73 1.87 29.65 -6.57
N LYS A 74 2.90 29.18 -7.28
CA LYS A 74 2.94 29.29 -8.75
C LYS A 74 1.76 28.61 -9.44
N THR A 75 1.12 27.61 -8.82
CA THR A 75 -0.05 26.94 -9.39
C THR A 75 -1.33 27.78 -9.33
N PHE A 76 -1.38 28.87 -8.56
CA PHE A 76 -2.54 29.77 -8.47
C PHE A 76 -2.87 30.46 -9.78
N LYS A 77 -1.88 30.60 -10.69
CA LYS A 77 -2.08 31.13 -12.04
C LYS A 77 -2.92 30.17 -12.92
N ILE A 78 -3.11 28.92 -12.49
CA ILE A 78 -3.86 27.92 -13.24
C ILE A 78 -5.33 28.05 -12.84
N PRO A 79 -6.20 28.50 -13.76
CA PRO A 79 -7.61 28.65 -13.45
C PRO A 79 -8.23 27.28 -13.20
N ASN A 80 -9.11 27.22 -12.21
CA ASN A 80 -9.89 26.01 -11.91
C ASN A 80 -9.08 24.73 -11.59
N ALA A 81 -7.82 24.85 -11.17
CA ALA A 81 -7.01 23.73 -10.73
C ALA A 81 -7.63 23.02 -9.52
N THR A 82 -7.61 21.69 -9.54
CA THR A 82 -7.95 20.82 -8.41
C THR A 82 -6.67 20.40 -7.71
N TYR A 83 -6.69 20.29 -6.39
CA TYR A 83 -5.54 19.94 -5.57
C TYR A 83 -5.80 18.63 -4.83
N LEU A 84 -4.84 17.70 -4.93
CA LEU A 84 -4.85 16.43 -4.21
C LEU A 84 -3.60 16.36 -3.31
N LEU A 85 -3.81 16.47 -2.00
CA LEU A 85 -2.76 16.34 -1.01
C LEU A 85 -2.65 14.88 -0.57
N ILE A 86 -1.42 14.36 -0.58
CA ILE A 86 -1.15 12.98 -0.17
C ILE A 86 -0.60 12.96 1.24
N SER A 87 -1.33 12.36 2.16
CA SER A 87 -1.04 12.26 3.59
C SER A 87 -0.98 13.63 4.31
N ILE A 88 -1.02 13.59 5.64
CA ILE A 88 -0.92 14.80 6.49
C ILE A 88 0.49 14.87 7.07
N THR A 89 1.23 15.88 6.68
CA THR A 89 2.60 16.16 7.09
C THR A 89 2.79 17.67 7.17
N PRO A 90 3.86 18.19 7.79
CA PRO A 90 4.09 19.63 7.81
C PRO A 90 4.07 20.28 6.42
N TYR A 91 4.66 19.63 5.39
CA TYR A 91 4.68 20.17 4.03
C TYR A 91 3.29 20.25 3.39
N THR A 92 2.48 19.20 3.52
CA THR A 92 1.12 19.18 3.00
C THR A 92 0.20 20.07 3.83
N PHE A 93 0.41 20.16 5.15
CA PHE A 93 -0.37 21.03 6.03
C PHE A 93 -0.17 22.52 5.71
N PHE A 94 1.06 23.00 5.60
CA PHE A 94 1.30 24.39 5.21
C PHE A 94 0.83 24.68 3.78
N SER A 95 0.96 23.72 2.87
CA SER A 95 0.36 23.84 1.54
C SER A 95 -1.15 23.95 1.62
N PHE A 96 -1.80 23.15 2.46
CA PHE A 96 -3.25 23.20 2.70
C PHE A 96 -3.68 24.57 3.23
N LEU A 97 -3.04 25.08 4.27
CA LEU A 97 -3.40 26.40 4.84
C LEU A 97 -3.34 27.49 3.76
N PHE A 98 -2.33 27.44 2.92
CA PHE A 98 -2.15 28.38 1.83
C PHE A 98 -3.24 28.23 0.77
N LEU A 99 -3.58 27.00 0.37
CA LEU A 99 -4.62 26.70 -0.60
C LEU A 99 -6.02 27.03 -0.08
N PHE A 100 -6.26 26.76 1.20
CA PHE A 100 -7.54 26.98 1.85
C PHE A 100 -8.00 28.44 1.79
N LEU A 101 -7.08 29.39 1.94
CA LEU A 101 -7.37 30.82 1.85
C LEU A 101 -7.85 31.22 0.44
N PHE A 102 -7.37 30.55 -0.61
CA PHE A 102 -7.61 30.99 -1.99
C PHE A 102 -8.42 30.01 -2.85
N ARG A 103 -8.42 28.71 -2.54
CA ARG A 103 -8.99 27.65 -3.40
C ARG A 103 -9.87 26.64 -2.65
N LYS A 104 -10.57 27.07 -1.65
CA LYS A 104 -11.32 26.27 -0.66
C LYS A 104 -12.17 25.11 -1.21
N LYS A 105 -12.81 25.25 -2.36
CA LYS A 105 -13.79 24.28 -2.88
C LYS A 105 -13.19 23.10 -3.66
N ARG A 106 -11.87 23.11 -3.94
CA ARG A 106 -11.22 22.13 -4.83
C ARG A 106 -10.00 21.46 -4.19
N ILE A 107 -10.08 21.23 -2.88
CA ILE A 107 -8.99 20.61 -2.13
C ILE A 107 -9.43 19.23 -1.69
N PHE A 108 -8.67 18.22 -2.11
CA PHE A 108 -8.81 16.84 -1.70
C PHE A 108 -7.61 16.42 -0.87
N VAL A 109 -7.82 15.55 0.10
CA VAL A 109 -6.75 14.92 0.89
C VAL A 109 -6.92 13.42 0.85
N TYR A 110 -5.88 12.72 0.45
CA TYR A 110 -5.87 11.27 0.42
C TYR A 110 -5.03 10.70 1.55
N LEU A 111 -5.66 9.95 2.46
CA LEU A 111 -5.06 9.39 3.66
C LEU A 111 -4.79 7.89 3.47
N PHE A 112 -3.53 7.49 3.49
CA PHE A 112 -3.10 6.09 3.45
C PHE A 112 -3.04 5.44 4.83
N SER A 113 -2.86 6.23 5.89
CA SER A 113 -2.80 5.80 7.29
C SER A 113 -3.41 6.85 8.20
N SER A 114 -3.64 6.50 9.47
CA SER A 114 -4.08 7.47 10.47
C SER A 114 -3.01 8.52 10.78
N GLY A 115 -1.74 8.21 10.55
CA GLY A 115 -0.59 9.06 10.86
C GLY A 115 -0.24 9.16 12.34
N HIS A 116 -1.16 8.89 13.26
CA HIS A 116 -0.95 9.01 14.70
C HIS A 116 0.21 8.16 15.21
N GLU A 117 0.20 6.87 14.85
CA GLU A 117 1.27 5.96 15.26
C GLU A 117 2.62 6.33 14.63
N GLU A 118 2.62 6.81 13.38
CA GLU A 118 3.84 7.26 12.72
C GLU A 118 4.46 8.45 13.45
N TYR A 119 3.66 9.45 13.82
CA TYR A 119 4.13 10.63 14.59
C TYR A 119 4.63 10.22 15.97
N LYS A 120 3.88 9.36 16.68
CA LYS A 120 4.26 8.83 17.98
C LYS A 120 5.60 8.11 17.95
N HIS A 121 5.84 7.24 16.94
CA HIS A 121 7.07 6.48 16.81
C HIS A 121 8.27 7.31 16.35
N ILE A 122 8.05 8.33 15.51
CA ILE A 122 9.16 9.14 14.94
C ILE A 122 9.54 10.28 15.87
N LEU A 123 8.57 10.95 16.49
CA LEU A 123 8.77 12.19 17.24
C LEU A 123 8.41 12.09 18.75
N GLY A 124 7.83 10.96 19.16
CA GLY A 124 7.36 10.74 20.53
C GLY A 124 5.92 11.18 20.80
N ASN A 125 5.40 10.83 21.98
CA ASN A 125 3.99 11.05 22.36
C ASN A 125 3.54 12.51 22.26
N TRP A 126 4.44 13.47 22.51
CA TRP A 126 4.14 14.90 22.43
C TRP A 126 3.73 15.37 21.03
N SER A 127 4.16 14.67 19.99
CA SER A 127 3.86 15.08 18.59
C SER A 127 2.44 14.72 18.15
N VAL A 128 1.78 13.83 18.87
CA VAL A 128 0.44 13.35 18.52
C VAL A 128 -0.58 14.48 18.53
N TRP A 129 -0.52 15.38 19.51
CA TRP A 129 -1.45 16.51 19.57
C TRP A 129 -1.27 17.51 18.41
N ILE A 130 -0.01 17.69 17.94
CA ILE A 130 0.25 18.50 16.73
C ILE A 130 -0.37 17.83 15.50
N PHE A 131 -0.17 16.52 15.39
CA PHE A 131 -0.78 15.77 14.30
C PHE A 131 -2.32 15.85 14.35
N ASP A 132 -2.93 15.68 15.52
CA ASP A 132 -4.38 15.79 15.72
C ASP A 132 -4.91 17.17 15.31
N LEU A 133 -4.18 18.23 15.65
CA LEU A 133 -4.55 19.58 15.23
C LEU A 133 -4.51 19.72 13.70
N MET A 134 -3.42 19.28 13.04
CA MET A 134 -3.31 19.30 11.59
C MET A 134 -4.40 18.45 10.93
N TYR A 135 -4.65 17.26 11.47
CA TYR A 135 -5.68 16.33 11.00
C TYR A 135 -7.07 16.95 11.04
N ARG A 136 -7.47 17.52 12.19
CA ARG A 136 -8.78 18.18 12.36
C ARG A 136 -8.95 19.35 11.39
N ILE A 137 -7.94 20.22 11.29
CA ILE A 137 -8.00 21.40 10.41
C ILE A 137 -8.18 20.96 8.94
N ILE A 138 -7.38 20.01 8.47
CA ILE A 138 -7.43 19.54 7.08
C ILE A 138 -8.75 18.81 6.80
N THR A 139 -9.10 17.81 7.60
CA THR A 139 -10.25 16.93 7.33
C THR A 139 -11.60 17.64 7.48
N SER A 140 -11.66 18.71 8.27
CA SER A 140 -12.87 19.52 8.41
C SER A 140 -13.08 20.51 7.24
N ASN A 141 -12.05 20.78 6.46
CA ASN A 141 -12.07 21.84 5.45
C ASN A 141 -11.63 21.36 4.03
N SER A 142 -11.58 20.05 3.82
CA SER A 142 -11.28 19.45 2.52
C SER A 142 -12.19 18.24 2.26
N LYS A 143 -12.20 17.77 1.00
CA LYS A 143 -12.79 16.49 0.64
C LYS A 143 -11.78 15.38 0.96
N VAL A 144 -12.17 14.39 1.76
CA VAL A 144 -11.26 13.39 2.29
C VAL A 144 -11.46 12.06 1.57
N LEU A 145 -10.38 11.51 1.02
CA LEU A 145 -10.31 10.14 0.52
C LEU A 145 -9.52 9.30 1.52
N VAL A 146 -10.00 8.11 1.82
CA VAL A 146 -9.35 7.18 2.76
C VAL A 146 -9.21 5.81 2.12
N CYS A 147 -8.10 5.14 2.38
CA CYS A 147 -7.87 3.77 1.89
C CYS A 147 -8.30 2.69 2.90
N HIS A 148 -8.80 3.10 4.07
CA HIS A 148 -9.00 2.22 5.20
C HIS A 148 -10.34 2.48 5.88
N GLU A 149 -11.12 1.43 6.16
CA GLU A 149 -12.43 1.55 6.78
C GLU A 149 -12.40 2.16 8.18
N ARG A 150 -11.33 1.94 8.96
CA ARG A 150 -11.16 2.57 10.28
C ARG A 150 -11.06 4.10 10.20
N LEU A 151 -10.63 4.64 9.05
CA LEU A 151 -10.59 6.08 8.77
C LEU A 151 -11.85 6.56 8.07
N TYR A 152 -12.69 5.63 7.59
CA TYR A 152 -13.85 5.95 6.79
C TYR A 152 -14.99 6.50 7.65
N ASN A 153 -15.48 7.66 7.26
CA ASN A 153 -16.70 8.24 7.78
C ASN A 153 -17.63 8.55 6.60
N LYS A 154 -18.72 7.80 6.48
CA LYS A 154 -19.68 7.87 5.35
C LYS A 154 -20.17 9.29 5.04
N LYS A 155 -20.24 10.16 6.06
CA LYS A 155 -20.70 11.56 5.89
C LYS A 155 -19.57 12.54 5.52
N LYS A 156 -18.30 12.16 5.71
CA LYS A 156 -17.15 13.08 5.65
C LYS A 156 -16.03 12.62 4.74
N SER A 157 -16.03 11.36 4.29
CA SER A 157 -14.94 10.83 3.50
C SER A 157 -15.41 9.81 2.47
N HIS A 158 -14.60 9.60 1.42
CA HIS A 158 -14.79 8.61 0.38
C HIS A 158 -13.80 7.46 0.59
N LEU A 159 -14.30 6.23 0.61
CA LEU A 159 -13.44 5.04 0.68
C LEU A 159 -12.90 4.72 -0.72
N VAL A 160 -11.58 4.57 -0.81
CA VAL A 160 -10.87 4.17 -2.03
C VAL A 160 -10.26 2.78 -1.81
N HIS A 161 -10.59 1.84 -2.68
CA HIS A 161 -10.05 0.48 -2.60
C HIS A 161 -8.63 0.43 -3.18
N VAL A 162 -7.64 0.46 -2.28
CA VAL A 162 -6.22 0.42 -2.66
C VAL A 162 -5.86 -0.93 -3.26
N SER A 163 -5.17 -0.89 -4.40
CA SER A 163 -4.60 -2.09 -5.00
C SER A 163 -3.30 -1.78 -5.74
N ARG A 164 -2.42 -2.80 -5.79
CA ARG A 164 -1.22 -2.83 -6.63
C ARG A 164 -1.34 -3.78 -7.82
N LEU A 165 -2.49 -4.46 -7.93
CA LEU A 165 -2.71 -5.40 -9.01
C LEU A 165 -2.87 -4.67 -10.35
N ASP A 166 -2.15 -5.16 -11.36
CA ASP A 166 -2.37 -4.87 -12.77
C ASP A 166 -2.82 -6.15 -13.49
N GLU A 167 -2.95 -6.09 -14.80
CA GLU A 167 -3.45 -7.21 -15.60
C GLU A 167 -2.53 -8.43 -15.55
N GLU A 168 -1.20 -8.25 -15.38
CA GLU A 168 -0.25 -9.35 -15.27
C GLU A 168 -0.53 -10.26 -14.06
N TRP A 169 -1.08 -9.72 -12.97
CA TRP A 169 -1.45 -10.51 -11.79
C TRP A 169 -2.68 -11.40 -12.01
N LEU A 170 -3.54 -11.04 -12.94
CA LEU A 170 -4.84 -11.69 -13.16
C LEU A 170 -4.82 -12.71 -14.31
N GLN A 171 -3.69 -12.82 -15.01
CA GLN A 171 -3.54 -13.68 -16.19
C GLN A 171 -2.51 -14.78 -15.94
N ASP A 172 -2.47 -15.77 -16.83
CA ASP A 172 -1.45 -16.83 -16.88
C ASP A 172 -1.24 -17.54 -15.54
N HIS A 173 -2.35 -17.96 -14.89
CA HIS A 173 -2.29 -18.72 -13.65
C HIS A 173 -1.58 -20.05 -13.86
N LYS A 174 -0.54 -20.31 -13.06
CA LYS A 174 0.16 -21.58 -13.10
C LYS A 174 -0.52 -22.61 -12.22
N GLU A 175 -0.53 -23.84 -12.69
CA GLU A 175 -0.96 -24.98 -11.91
C GLU A 175 -0.14 -25.09 -10.61
N VAL A 176 -0.79 -25.54 -9.56
CA VAL A 176 -0.19 -25.65 -8.22
C VAL A 176 0.37 -27.06 -8.05
N LEU A 177 1.65 -27.14 -7.71
CA LEU A 177 2.26 -28.40 -7.31
C LEU A 177 2.01 -28.64 -5.83
N LEU A 178 1.29 -29.72 -5.50
CA LEU A 178 0.91 -30.08 -4.13
C LEU A 178 1.76 -31.24 -3.54
N ASP A 179 2.90 -31.54 -4.16
CA ASP A 179 3.86 -32.54 -3.69
C ASP A 179 4.46 -32.24 -2.31
N LYS A 180 4.52 -30.94 -1.99
CA LYS A 180 4.99 -30.40 -0.71
C LYS A 180 4.18 -29.15 -0.32
N ILE A 181 4.10 -28.87 0.96
CA ILE A 181 3.52 -27.60 1.44
C ILE A 181 4.60 -26.52 1.41
N ARG A 182 4.42 -25.55 0.50
CA ARG A 182 5.31 -24.39 0.31
C ARG A 182 4.62 -23.13 0.80
N LEU A 183 5.19 -22.56 1.86
CA LEU A 183 4.69 -21.34 2.49
C LEU A 183 5.44 -20.14 1.95
N LEU A 184 4.74 -19.02 1.82
CA LEU A 184 5.31 -17.75 1.36
C LEU A 184 4.98 -16.61 2.31
N TYR A 185 5.99 -15.85 2.68
CA TYR A 185 5.84 -14.53 3.29
C TYR A 185 6.40 -13.48 2.35
N VAL A 186 5.65 -12.40 2.10
CA VAL A 186 6.12 -11.24 1.34
C VAL A 186 5.86 -9.98 2.17
N GLY A 187 6.91 -9.26 2.53
CA GLY A 187 6.71 -8.04 3.29
C GLY A 187 7.96 -7.48 3.98
N ARG A 188 7.75 -6.36 4.68
CA ARG A 188 8.80 -5.79 5.54
C ARG A 188 9.09 -6.73 6.70
N ILE A 189 10.37 -6.84 7.04
CA ILE A 189 10.81 -7.63 8.18
C ILE A 189 10.87 -6.71 9.41
N SER A 190 9.75 -6.64 10.12
CA SER A 190 9.60 -5.77 11.29
C SER A 190 8.70 -6.43 12.34
N ALA A 191 8.76 -5.95 13.58
CA ALA A 191 8.08 -6.56 14.72
C ALA A 191 6.55 -6.59 14.56
N GLU A 192 5.96 -5.50 14.07
CA GLU A 192 4.52 -5.38 13.86
C GLU A 192 3.99 -6.34 12.76
N LYS A 193 4.88 -6.82 11.87
CA LYS A 193 4.56 -7.83 10.86
C LYS A 193 4.62 -9.27 11.41
N GLY A 194 5.00 -9.46 12.66
CA GLY A 194 4.94 -10.73 13.36
C GLY A 194 5.87 -11.84 12.82
N ILE A 195 6.68 -11.53 11.80
CA ILE A 195 7.48 -12.54 11.09
C ILE A 195 8.50 -13.24 12.00
N PHE A 196 9.10 -12.53 12.95
CA PHE A 196 10.07 -13.13 13.88
C PHE A 196 9.42 -14.15 14.82
N ASN A 197 8.20 -13.86 15.29
CA ASN A 197 7.45 -14.79 16.14
C ASN A 197 6.93 -15.98 15.33
N PHE A 198 6.56 -15.74 14.06
CA PHE A 198 6.18 -16.82 13.17
C PHE A 198 7.37 -17.75 12.87
N ILE A 199 8.58 -17.25 12.65
CA ILE A 199 9.78 -18.06 12.44
C ILE A 199 10.03 -18.95 13.67
N LYS A 200 9.94 -18.42 14.90
CA LYS A 200 10.08 -19.22 16.13
C LYS A 200 9.03 -20.34 16.20
N MET A 201 7.77 -20.01 15.91
CA MET A 201 6.69 -20.99 15.87
C MET A 201 6.92 -22.03 14.77
N PHE A 202 7.45 -21.60 13.60
CA PHE A 202 7.76 -22.50 12.49
C PHE A 202 8.84 -23.53 12.84
N ASP A 203 9.83 -23.16 13.66
CA ASP A 203 10.88 -24.07 14.13
C ASP A 203 10.32 -25.19 15.04
N GLU A 204 9.16 -24.97 15.68
CA GLU A 204 8.48 -25.96 16.52
C GLU A 204 7.55 -26.90 15.72
N ILE A 205 7.29 -26.59 14.44
CA ILE A 205 6.39 -27.38 13.58
C ILE A 205 7.10 -28.67 13.15
N LYS A 206 6.53 -29.81 13.54
CA LYS A 206 7.05 -31.13 13.17
C LYS A 206 6.83 -31.55 11.72
N THR A 207 5.88 -30.90 11.04
CA THR A 207 5.56 -31.18 9.62
C THR A 207 6.61 -30.53 8.72
N LYS A 208 7.07 -31.27 7.70
CA LYS A 208 8.05 -30.73 6.72
C LYS A 208 7.37 -29.73 5.77
N PHE A 209 7.40 -28.48 6.14
CA PHE A 209 7.04 -27.35 5.26
C PHE A 209 8.30 -26.71 4.70
N GLU A 210 8.23 -26.22 3.46
CA GLU A 210 9.22 -25.29 2.90
C GLU A 210 8.70 -23.86 3.12
N PHE A 211 9.54 -22.93 3.54
CA PHE A 211 9.12 -21.57 3.81
C PHE A 211 10.01 -20.55 3.09
N SER A 212 9.42 -19.78 2.18
CA SER A 212 10.07 -18.68 1.49
C SER A 212 9.71 -17.34 2.12
N ILE A 213 10.72 -16.52 2.42
CA ILE A 213 10.56 -15.18 2.98
C ILE A 213 11.12 -14.17 1.98
N VAL A 214 10.26 -13.31 1.43
CA VAL A 214 10.63 -12.21 0.54
C VAL A 214 10.66 -10.91 1.32
N GLY A 215 11.85 -10.33 1.47
CA GLY A 215 12.06 -9.08 2.20
C GLY A 215 13.53 -8.84 2.55
N ASN A 216 13.85 -7.64 3.02
CA ASN A 216 15.22 -7.30 3.40
C ASN A 216 15.57 -7.85 4.80
N LEU A 217 15.95 -9.11 4.88
CA LEU A 217 16.41 -9.76 6.10
C LEU A 217 17.93 -9.99 6.03
N LYS A 218 18.64 -9.67 7.10
CA LYS A 218 20.05 -10.04 7.25
C LYS A 218 20.15 -11.54 7.54
N LYS A 219 20.83 -12.30 6.68
CA LYS A 219 21.00 -13.75 6.75
C LYS A 219 21.43 -14.30 8.12
N ASN A 220 22.21 -13.54 8.90
CA ASN A 220 22.76 -13.97 10.18
C ASN A 220 21.72 -14.16 11.31
N LYS A 221 20.41 -14.03 11.03
CA LYS A 221 19.33 -14.14 12.03
C LYS A 221 18.47 -15.38 11.91
N ILE A 222 18.70 -16.25 10.90
CA ILE A 222 17.90 -17.44 10.66
C ILE A 222 18.85 -18.62 10.43
N SER A 223 18.71 -19.64 11.27
CA SER A 223 19.52 -20.88 11.23
C SER A 223 18.77 -22.09 10.67
N ASN A 224 17.49 -21.94 10.29
CA ASN A 224 16.67 -23.05 9.82
C ASN A 224 16.86 -23.28 8.32
N ASN A 225 17.32 -24.49 7.95
CA ASN A 225 17.60 -24.88 6.55
C ASN A 225 16.33 -25.01 5.68
N ASN A 226 15.14 -25.07 6.28
CA ASN A 226 13.86 -25.13 5.56
C ASN A 226 13.34 -23.74 5.21
N ILE A 227 14.07 -22.66 5.57
CA ILE A 227 13.70 -21.28 5.29
C ILE A 227 14.58 -20.74 4.16
N ASN A 228 13.94 -20.39 3.05
CA ASN A 228 14.57 -19.74 1.90
C ASN A 228 14.39 -18.22 1.98
N LEU A 229 15.50 -17.48 2.08
CA LEU A 229 15.51 -16.02 2.14
C LEU A 229 15.71 -15.42 0.76
N ILE A 230 14.75 -14.65 0.32
CA ILE A 230 14.77 -13.93 -0.95
C ILE A 230 14.81 -12.42 -0.64
N ASN A 231 15.76 -11.71 -1.20
CA ASN A 231 15.83 -10.26 -1.07
C ASN A 231 14.56 -9.60 -1.64
N TYR A 232 14.34 -8.33 -1.28
CA TYR A 232 13.25 -7.54 -1.84
C TYR A 232 13.23 -7.62 -3.37
N VAL A 233 12.05 -7.90 -3.92
CA VAL A 233 11.80 -8.03 -5.36
C VAL A 233 10.91 -6.88 -5.81
N SER A 234 11.44 -6.00 -6.66
CA SER A 234 10.70 -4.87 -7.26
C SER A 234 10.04 -5.22 -8.59
N ASP A 235 10.56 -6.24 -9.27
CA ASP A 235 10.03 -6.73 -10.55
C ASP A 235 8.74 -7.52 -10.36
N THR A 236 7.65 -7.07 -11.00
CA THR A 236 6.32 -7.67 -10.86
C THR A 236 6.30 -9.13 -11.34
N ARG A 237 6.91 -9.44 -12.48
CA ARG A 237 6.89 -10.81 -13.05
C ARG A 237 7.68 -11.79 -12.19
N LYS A 238 8.82 -11.34 -11.65
CA LYS A 238 9.58 -12.15 -10.69
C LYS A 238 8.78 -12.41 -9.42
N LEU A 239 8.06 -11.41 -8.93
CA LEU A 239 7.22 -11.56 -7.74
C LEU A 239 6.05 -12.51 -8.01
N ILE A 240 5.35 -12.39 -9.13
CA ILE A 240 4.30 -13.32 -9.58
C ILE A 240 4.84 -14.76 -9.62
N ASN A 241 6.01 -14.97 -10.22
CA ASN A 241 6.64 -16.30 -10.27
C ASN A 241 6.94 -16.86 -8.86
N ILE A 242 7.24 -16.00 -7.89
CA ILE A 242 7.44 -16.45 -6.49
C ILE A 242 6.11 -16.90 -5.89
N TYR A 243 5.02 -16.13 -6.06
CA TYR A 243 3.70 -16.58 -5.62
C TYR A 243 3.29 -17.91 -6.27
N ASP A 244 3.51 -18.05 -7.58
CA ASP A 244 3.13 -19.24 -8.34
C ASP A 244 3.87 -20.52 -7.90
N ARG A 245 5.09 -20.38 -7.38
CA ARG A 245 5.90 -21.51 -6.87
C ARG A 245 5.53 -21.94 -5.46
N ASN A 246 4.72 -21.17 -4.75
CA ASN A 246 4.29 -21.45 -3.39
C ASN A 246 2.80 -21.80 -3.35
N ASN A 247 2.38 -22.54 -2.31
CA ASN A 247 0.99 -22.99 -2.19
C ASN A 247 0.17 -22.02 -1.34
N ILE A 248 0.72 -21.56 -0.23
CA ILE A 248 -0.01 -20.80 0.79
C ILE A 248 0.80 -19.56 1.16
N THR A 249 0.17 -18.40 1.13
CA THR A 249 0.78 -17.17 1.65
C THR A 249 0.43 -17.00 3.14
N ILE A 250 1.40 -16.51 3.92
CA ILE A 250 1.23 -16.28 5.35
C ILE A 250 1.35 -14.80 5.65
N LEU A 251 0.38 -14.28 6.39
CA LEU A 251 0.40 -12.91 6.88
C LEU A 251 0.33 -12.90 8.41
N PRO A 252 1.49 -13.00 9.11
CA PRO A 252 1.54 -13.13 10.55
C PRO A 252 1.46 -11.80 11.30
N SER A 253 1.01 -10.74 10.66
CA SER A 253 0.93 -9.39 11.20
C SER A 253 0.04 -9.31 12.44
N TYR A 254 0.36 -8.39 13.36
CA TYR A 254 -0.49 -8.03 14.50
C TYR A 254 -1.49 -6.93 14.16
N THR A 255 -1.21 -6.17 13.11
CA THR A 255 -2.10 -5.12 12.63
C THR A 255 -1.93 -4.92 11.12
N GLU A 256 -3.03 -4.72 10.43
CA GLU A 256 -3.06 -4.41 9.00
C GLU A 256 -4.13 -3.38 8.70
N GLY A 257 -3.93 -2.66 7.60
CA GLY A 257 -4.95 -1.78 7.07
C GLY A 257 -5.63 -2.41 5.84
N SER A 258 -4.92 -2.38 4.74
CA SER A 258 -5.32 -3.01 3.47
C SER A 258 -4.08 -3.71 2.88
N PRO A 259 -3.79 -4.95 3.30
CA PRO A 259 -2.56 -5.63 2.91
C PRO A 259 -2.61 -6.04 1.44
N ASN A 260 -1.75 -5.44 0.62
CA ASN A 260 -1.63 -5.79 -0.81
C ASN A 260 -1.27 -7.27 -1.02
N VAL A 261 -0.47 -7.83 -0.13
CA VAL A 261 -0.05 -9.24 -0.15
C VAL A 261 -1.24 -10.20 -0.22
N VAL A 262 -2.34 -9.88 0.46
CA VAL A 262 -3.58 -10.68 0.37
C VAL A 262 -4.15 -10.64 -1.04
N ASN A 263 -4.30 -9.44 -1.62
CA ASN A 263 -4.83 -9.31 -2.97
C ASN A 263 -3.88 -9.95 -4.01
N GLU A 264 -2.56 -9.80 -3.84
CA GLU A 264 -1.52 -10.43 -4.67
C GLU A 264 -1.64 -11.96 -4.62
N SER A 265 -1.76 -12.55 -3.43
CA SER A 265 -1.92 -13.99 -3.27
C SER A 265 -3.22 -14.51 -3.89
N LEU A 266 -4.35 -13.86 -3.57
CA LEU A 266 -5.67 -14.25 -4.09
C LEU A 266 -5.74 -14.10 -5.61
N SER A 267 -5.08 -13.09 -6.19
CA SER A 267 -5.01 -12.91 -7.64
C SER A 267 -4.26 -14.04 -8.33
N ARG A 268 -3.33 -14.72 -7.65
CA ARG A 268 -2.63 -15.91 -8.14
C ARG A 268 -3.31 -17.22 -7.71
N LYS A 269 -4.53 -17.15 -7.17
CA LYS A 269 -5.27 -18.30 -6.65
C LYS A 269 -4.48 -19.08 -5.59
N ARG A 270 -3.73 -18.36 -4.74
CA ARG A 270 -2.99 -18.92 -3.62
C ARG A 270 -3.69 -18.51 -2.32
N PRO A 271 -4.21 -19.47 -1.53
CA PRO A 271 -4.83 -19.22 -0.24
C PRO A 271 -3.90 -18.47 0.71
N VAL A 272 -4.49 -17.75 1.66
CA VAL A 272 -3.77 -16.96 2.65
C VAL A 272 -4.12 -17.45 4.04
N ILE A 273 -3.12 -17.72 4.89
CA ILE A 273 -3.32 -17.91 6.32
C ILE A 273 -2.99 -16.59 7.02
N ILE A 274 -3.94 -16.12 7.81
CA ILE A 274 -3.81 -15.00 8.74
C ILE A 274 -4.00 -15.46 10.16
N PHE A 275 -3.79 -14.57 11.12
CA PHE A 275 -4.02 -14.86 12.54
C PHE A 275 -5.18 -14.01 13.08
N GLU A 276 -5.75 -14.42 14.23
CA GLU A 276 -6.94 -13.80 14.84
C GLU A 276 -6.81 -12.28 15.02
N ASP A 277 -5.57 -11.76 15.19
CA ASP A 277 -5.31 -10.32 15.37
C ASP A 277 -5.81 -9.46 14.19
N ILE A 278 -5.90 -10.04 12.99
CA ILE A 278 -6.24 -9.35 11.76
C ILE A 278 -7.40 -10.02 10.98
N ASP A 279 -8.26 -10.79 11.63
CA ASP A 279 -9.40 -11.48 11.01
C ASP A 279 -10.36 -10.51 10.30
N TYR A 280 -10.44 -9.27 10.77
CA TYR A 280 -11.25 -8.20 10.17
C TYR A 280 -10.89 -7.86 8.70
N ILE A 281 -9.75 -8.34 8.19
CA ILE A 281 -9.38 -8.11 6.78
C ILE A 281 -10.05 -9.09 5.81
N ILE A 282 -10.68 -10.16 6.30
CA ILE A 282 -11.33 -11.19 5.47
C ILE A 282 -12.44 -10.59 4.63
N LYS A 283 -13.35 -9.85 5.26
CA LYS A 283 -14.55 -9.29 4.63
C LYS A 283 -15.32 -10.37 3.87
N ASP A 284 -15.53 -10.16 2.58
CA ASP A 284 -16.22 -11.05 1.64
C ASP A 284 -15.29 -11.94 0.81
N LYS A 285 -13.96 -11.82 1.02
CA LYS A 285 -12.97 -12.54 0.22
C LYS A 285 -12.90 -14.02 0.56
N LYS A 286 -12.86 -14.86 -0.47
CA LYS A 286 -12.67 -16.30 -0.39
C LYS A 286 -11.17 -16.64 -0.45
N GLY A 287 -10.76 -17.74 0.21
CA GLY A 287 -9.37 -18.19 0.23
C GLY A 287 -8.52 -17.56 1.34
N ILE A 288 -9.13 -16.91 2.34
CA ILE A 288 -8.46 -16.44 3.56
C ILE A 288 -8.87 -17.31 4.73
N PHE A 289 -7.91 -17.85 5.46
CA PHE A 289 -8.08 -18.75 6.58
C PHE A 289 -7.47 -18.17 7.83
N VAL A 290 -8.17 -18.29 8.96
CA VAL A 290 -7.69 -17.84 10.28
C VAL A 290 -7.08 -19.01 11.03
N SER A 291 -5.91 -18.82 11.60
CA SER A 291 -5.26 -19.76 12.50
C SER A 291 -4.97 -19.10 13.86
N LYS A 292 -4.90 -19.90 14.90
CA LYS A 292 -4.29 -19.46 16.16
C LYS A 292 -2.77 -19.41 16.04
N ARG A 293 -2.12 -18.62 16.90
CA ARG A 293 -0.65 -18.50 16.92
C ARG A 293 -0.01 -19.65 17.70
N ASP A 294 -0.31 -20.87 17.31
CA ASP A 294 0.33 -22.08 17.84
C ASP A 294 0.66 -23.08 16.71
N PRO A 295 1.72 -23.91 16.87
CA PRO A 295 2.19 -24.83 15.84
C PRO A 295 1.14 -25.84 15.38
N LYS A 296 0.27 -26.31 16.30
CA LYS A 296 -0.74 -27.34 16.02
C LYS A 296 -1.86 -26.75 15.15
N SER A 297 -2.49 -25.68 15.59
CA SER A 297 -3.59 -25.01 14.86
C SER A 297 -3.12 -24.58 13.47
N PHE A 298 -1.92 -23.99 13.37
CA PHE A 298 -1.35 -23.60 12.09
C PHE A 298 -1.16 -24.79 11.14
N SER A 299 -0.59 -25.91 11.64
CA SER A 299 -0.36 -27.12 10.83
C SER A 299 -1.67 -27.75 10.36
N GLU A 300 -2.69 -27.79 11.22
CA GLU A 300 -4.03 -28.27 10.87
C GLU A 300 -4.68 -27.40 9.79
N THR A 301 -4.61 -26.07 9.93
CA THR A 301 -5.13 -25.12 8.95
C THR A 301 -4.43 -25.30 7.59
N ALA A 302 -3.10 -25.38 7.59
CA ALA A 302 -2.33 -25.55 6.36
C ALA A 302 -2.64 -26.88 5.66
N LYS A 303 -2.76 -27.99 6.41
CA LYS A 303 -3.14 -29.29 5.86
C LYS A 303 -4.55 -29.27 5.28
N ASN A 304 -5.52 -28.73 6.01
CA ASN A 304 -6.89 -28.61 5.52
C ASN A 304 -6.98 -27.82 4.20
N ILE A 305 -6.16 -26.78 4.05
CA ILE A 305 -6.05 -26.02 2.79
C ILE A 305 -5.54 -26.92 1.66
N ILE A 306 -4.49 -27.70 1.91
CA ILE A 306 -3.92 -28.58 0.88
C ILE A 306 -4.90 -29.70 0.50
N ASP A 307 -5.57 -30.30 1.46
CA ASP A 307 -6.52 -31.41 1.23
C ASP A 307 -7.75 -30.95 0.40
N ASN A 308 -8.12 -29.66 0.50
CA ASN A 308 -9.27 -29.08 -0.19
C ASN A 308 -8.89 -28.05 -1.27
N TYR A 309 -7.65 -28.05 -1.75
CA TYR A 309 -7.05 -26.96 -2.52
C TYR A 309 -7.85 -26.60 -3.79
N GLY A 310 -8.28 -27.60 -4.55
CA GLY A 310 -9.04 -27.38 -5.78
C GLY A 310 -10.39 -26.69 -5.56
N ASP A 311 -11.10 -27.07 -4.51
CA ASP A 311 -12.40 -26.45 -4.20
C ASP A 311 -12.23 -25.03 -3.63
N ILE A 312 -11.17 -24.82 -2.86
CA ILE A 312 -10.79 -23.48 -2.39
C ILE A 312 -10.48 -22.57 -3.58
N GLN A 313 -9.73 -23.05 -4.60
CA GLN A 313 -9.44 -22.27 -5.80
C GLN A 313 -10.71 -21.90 -6.58
N LYS A 314 -11.66 -22.83 -6.73
CA LYS A 314 -12.97 -22.54 -7.37
C LYS A 314 -13.73 -21.44 -6.61
N GLU A 315 -13.74 -21.50 -5.27
CA GLU A 315 -14.36 -20.43 -4.47
C GLU A 315 -13.62 -19.09 -4.63
N MET A 316 -12.30 -19.11 -4.74
CA MET A 316 -11.50 -17.90 -4.95
C MET A 316 -11.78 -17.22 -6.31
N GLU A 317 -12.26 -17.94 -7.31
CA GLU A 317 -12.66 -17.36 -8.61
C GLU A 317 -13.82 -16.37 -8.48
N LYS A 318 -14.60 -16.46 -7.42
CA LYS A 318 -15.71 -15.53 -7.11
C LYS A 318 -15.20 -14.17 -6.55
N ASN A 319 -13.93 -14.05 -6.24
CA ASN A 319 -13.37 -12.82 -5.70
C ASN A 319 -13.33 -11.72 -6.76
N VAL A 320 -13.88 -10.56 -6.44
CA VAL A 320 -13.70 -9.33 -7.22
C VAL A 320 -12.54 -8.55 -6.59
N LEU A 321 -11.35 -8.70 -7.15
CA LEU A 321 -10.15 -8.04 -6.63
C LEU A 321 -10.00 -6.65 -7.26
N PRO A 322 -9.74 -5.60 -6.44
CA PRO A 322 -9.49 -4.27 -6.97
C PRO A 322 -8.17 -4.26 -7.76
N THR A 323 -8.12 -3.50 -8.85
CA THR A 323 -6.91 -3.28 -9.65
C THR A 323 -6.39 -1.86 -9.49
N LYS A 324 -5.13 -1.60 -9.87
CA LYS A 324 -4.58 -0.24 -9.97
C LYS A 324 -5.47 0.67 -10.82
N LYS A 325 -5.91 0.16 -11.98
CA LYS A 325 -6.78 0.88 -12.91
C LYS A 325 -8.11 1.27 -12.25
N ASN A 326 -8.73 0.33 -11.54
CA ASN A 326 -9.99 0.59 -10.83
C ASN A 326 -9.79 1.62 -9.71
N MET A 327 -8.70 1.53 -8.95
CA MET A 327 -8.37 2.51 -7.91
C MET A 327 -8.20 3.92 -8.49
N ILE A 328 -7.43 4.06 -9.57
CA ILE A 328 -7.20 5.35 -10.23
C ILE A 328 -8.51 5.92 -10.76
N LYS A 329 -9.33 5.07 -11.43
CA LYS A 329 -10.65 5.47 -11.91
C LYS A 329 -11.55 5.92 -10.76
N GLN A 330 -11.61 5.17 -9.67
CA GLN A 330 -12.41 5.53 -8.49
C GLN A 330 -12.00 6.90 -7.92
N ILE A 331 -10.70 7.19 -7.82
CA ILE A 331 -10.21 8.50 -7.37
C ILE A 331 -10.66 9.59 -8.36
N SER A 332 -10.53 9.35 -9.65
CA SER A 332 -10.97 10.29 -10.68
C SER A 332 -12.48 10.55 -10.59
N ASP A 333 -13.30 9.51 -10.49
CA ASP A 333 -14.76 9.62 -10.39
C ASP A 333 -15.19 10.42 -9.14
N ILE A 334 -14.52 10.21 -8.00
CA ILE A 334 -14.75 11.00 -6.77
C ILE A 334 -14.40 12.47 -7.00
N ILE A 335 -13.25 12.75 -7.59
CA ILE A 335 -12.83 14.14 -7.87
C ILE A 335 -13.84 14.82 -8.81
N GLU A 336 -14.28 14.15 -9.86
CA GLU A 336 -15.25 14.68 -10.81
C GLU A 336 -16.60 14.96 -10.15
N SER A 337 -17.13 14.03 -9.38
CA SER A 337 -18.42 14.17 -8.69
C SER A 337 -18.44 15.31 -7.66
N GLU A 338 -17.33 15.53 -6.96
CA GLU A 338 -17.25 16.53 -5.88
C GLU A 338 -16.89 17.93 -6.36
N VAL A 339 -16.36 18.08 -7.58
CA VAL A 339 -15.97 19.38 -8.15
C VAL A 339 -17.00 19.93 -9.13
N PHE A 340 -17.76 19.05 -9.80
CA PHE A 340 -18.59 19.43 -10.93
C PHE A 340 -20.10 19.13 -10.73
N ASN A 341 -20.48 18.53 -9.61
CA ASN A 341 -21.84 18.49 -9.08
C ASN A 341 -21.98 19.52 -7.93
#